data_ae54cba7a3a89d65203cba6a4ee0c2e2
#
_entry.id   ae54cba7a3a89d65203cba6a4ee0c2e2
#
_cell.length_a   1.000
_cell.length_b   1.000
_cell.length_c   1.000
_cell.angle_alpha   90.00
_cell.angle_beta   90.00
_cell.angle_gamma   90.00
#
_symmetry.space_group_name_H-M   'P 1'
#
loop_
_entity.id
_entity.type
_entity.pdbx_description
1 polymer ?
#
loop_
_entity_poly.entity_id
_entity_poly.type
_entity_poly.pdbx_seq_one_letter_code
_entity_poly.pdbx_strand_id
1 'polypeptide(L)'
;MGVPKRLTEMQMRFAEFVVFGGPEGPMTQGEAAIAAGYSSKRARSEGSELLNPRLSPLVVQYVGKLKEERLKKFAVSYDEHVAELARIKELALKKGSFSSAVNAETNRGKAAGLYIERKIIKHGKLE
;
A
#
# COMPACT_ATOMS: atom_id res chain seq x y z
N MET A 1 7.78 -31.12 -18.24
CA MET A 1 7.07 -29.85 -18.46
C MET A 1 7.87 -28.66 -17.99
N GLY A 2 8.09 -27.71 -18.90
CA GLY A 2 8.82 -26.49 -18.53
C GLY A 2 7.99 -25.53 -17.70
N VAL A 3 8.67 -24.64 -16.99
CA VAL A 3 8.05 -23.54 -16.28
C VAL A 3 7.27 -22.68 -17.27
N PRO A 4 6.03 -22.25 -16.97
CA PRO A 4 5.31 -21.36 -17.87
C PRO A 4 6.11 -20.07 -18.13
N LYS A 5 6.24 -19.73 -19.41
CA LYS A 5 6.98 -18.51 -19.81
C LYS A 5 6.15 -17.25 -19.71
N ARG A 6 4.86 -17.38 -19.53
CA ARG A 6 3.93 -16.26 -19.47
C ARG A 6 2.97 -16.42 -18.29
N LEU A 7 2.60 -15.28 -17.72
CA LEU A 7 1.56 -15.24 -16.72
C LEU A 7 0.20 -15.42 -17.37
N THR A 8 -0.69 -16.18 -16.71
CA THR A 8 -2.09 -16.26 -17.11
C THR A 8 -2.83 -15.00 -16.65
N GLU A 9 -3.99 -14.73 -17.23
CA GLU A 9 -4.83 -13.62 -16.80
C GLU A 9 -5.21 -13.72 -15.31
N MET A 10 -5.54 -14.93 -14.89
CA MET A 10 -5.89 -15.18 -13.48
C MET A 10 -4.72 -14.85 -12.55
N GLN A 11 -3.51 -15.23 -12.94
CA GLN A 11 -2.30 -14.94 -12.17
C GLN A 11 -2.04 -13.43 -12.09
N MET A 12 -2.21 -12.73 -13.20
CA MET A 12 -2.07 -11.26 -13.22
C MET A 12 -3.11 -10.57 -12.34
N ARG A 13 -4.36 -11.00 -12.42
CA ARG A 13 -5.42 -10.46 -11.56
C ARG A 13 -5.14 -10.72 -10.09
N PHE A 14 -4.68 -11.93 -9.77
CA PHE A 14 -4.31 -12.27 -8.40
C PHE A 14 -3.23 -11.32 -7.89
N ALA A 15 -2.17 -11.10 -8.66
CA ALA A 15 -1.09 -10.21 -8.28
C ALA A 15 -1.58 -8.78 -8.06
N GLU A 16 -2.44 -8.28 -8.94
CA GLU A 16 -3.02 -6.95 -8.83
C GLU A 16 -3.86 -6.81 -7.55
N PHE A 17 -4.70 -7.80 -7.25
CA PHE A 17 -5.52 -7.76 -6.03
C PHE A 17 -4.67 -7.87 -4.76
N VAL A 18 -3.59 -8.66 -4.78
CA VAL A 18 -2.68 -8.76 -3.64
C VAL A 18 -2.00 -7.43 -3.35
N VAL A 19 -1.55 -6.72 -4.39
CA VAL A 19 -0.80 -5.48 -4.24
C VAL A 19 -1.71 -4.28 -3.98
N PHE A 20 -2.76 -4.14 -4.77
CA PHE A 20 -3.62 -2.95 -4.74
C PHE A 20 -4.92 -3.14 -3.93
N GLY A 21 -5.30 -4.37 -3.64
CA GLY A 21 -6.55 -4.67 -2.96
C GLY A 21 -7.75 -4.56 -3.87
N GLY A 22 -8.94 -4.60 -3.28
CA GLY A 22 -10.20 -4.50 -4.00
C GLY A 22 -10.93 -3.19 -3.70
N PRO A 23 -12.17 -3.03 -4.21
CA PRO A 23 -12.98 -1.83 -3.98
C PRO A 23 -13.21 -1.51 -2.51
N GLU A 24 -13.23 -2.51 -1.66
CA GLU A 24 -13.48 -2.35 -0.23
C GLU A 24 -12.21 -2.22 0.62
N GLY A 25 -11.03 -2.29 0.00
CA GLY A 25 -9.75 -2.16 0.70
C GLY A 25 -8.81 -3.33 0.47
N PRO A 26 -7.80 -3.50 1.34
CA PRO A 26 -6.84 -4.59 1.21
C PRO A 26 -7.50 -5.96 1.25
N MET A 27 -6.94 -6.90 0.48
CA MET A 27 -7.43 -8.28 0.40
C MET A 27 -6.41 -9.25 0.97
N THR A 28 -6.89 -10.31 1.62
CA THR A 28 -6.04 -11.43 2.00
C THR A 28 -5.68 -12.23 0.73
N GLN A 29 -4.70 -13.12 0.85
CA GLN A 29 -4.29 -14.00 -0.26
C GLN A 29 -5.46 -14.83 -0.79
N GLY A 30 -6.28 -15.38 0.11
CA GLY A 30 -7.44 -16.16 -0.27
C GLY A 30 -8.51 -15.33 -0.98
N GLU A 31 -8.79 -14.13 -0.47
CA GLU A 31 -9.74 -13.22 -1.09
C GLU A 31 -9.27 -12.78 -2.49
N ALA A 32 -7.99 -12.49 -2.63
CA ALA A 32 -7.41 -12.13 -3.92
C ALA A 32 -7.52 -13.29 -4.93
N ALA A 33 -7.31 -14.52 -4.48
CA ALA A 33 -7.43 -15.71 -5.33
C ALA A 33 -8.88 -15.89 -5.81
N ILE A 34 -9.86 -15.73 -4.92
CA ILE A 34 -11.27 -15.83 -5.29
C ILE A 34 -11.64 -14.72 -6.29
N ALA A 35 -11.23 -13.49 -6.03
CA ALA A 35 -11.47 -12.35 -6.92
C ALA A 35 -10.84 -12.55 -8.30
N ALA A 36 -9.70 -13.23 -8.36
CA ALA A 36 -9.02 -13.52 -9.62
C ALA A 36 -9.68 -14.64 -10.43
N GLY A 37 -10.59 -15.41 -9.81
CA GLY A 37 -11.33 -16.46 -10.49
C GLY A 37 -10.99 -17.88 -10.04
N TYR A 38 -10.13 -18.05 -9.03
CA TYR A 38 -9.83 -19.38 -8.48
C TYR A 38 -10.99 -19.87 -7.60
N SER A 39 -11.14 -21.19 -7.48
CA SER A 39 -12.24 -21.75 -6.70
C SER A 39 -12.09 -21.42 -5.21
N SER A 40 -13.21 -21.19 -4.55
CA SER A 40 -13.23 -20.87 -3.12
C SER A 40 -12.66 -22.02 -2.26
N LYS A 41 -12.81 -23.26 -2.70
CA LYS A 41 -12.28 -24.42 -1.98
C LYS A 41 -10.76 -24.44 -1.96
N ARG A 42 -10.11 -23.97 -3.03
CA ARG A 42 -8.66 -23.99 -3.18
C ARG A 42 -8.01 -22.60 -3.03
N ALA A 43 -8.81 -21.58 -2.80
CA ALA A 43 -8.31 -20.19 -2.77
C ALA A 43 -7.15 -19.98 -1.80
N ARG A 44 -7.23 -20.56 -0.62
CA ARG A 44 -6.20 -20.42 0.40
C ARG A 44 -4.88 -21.07 -0.01
N SER A 45 -4.95 -22.31 -0.51
CA SER A 45 -3.76 -23.03 -0.97
C SER A 45 -3.21 -22.45 -2.26
N GLU A 46 -4.08 -22.05 -3.20
CA GLU A 46 -3.66 -21.39 -4.44
C GLU A 46 -2.95 -20.07 -4.16
N GLY A 47 -3.50 -19.26 -3.24
CA GLY A 47 -2.86 -17.99 -2.86
C GLY A 47 -1.48 -18.21 -2.29
N SER A 48 -1.30 -19.20 -1.42
CA SER A 48 -0.02 -19.55 -0.86
C SER A 48 0.97 -20.04 -1.92
N GLU A 49 0.52 -20.90 -2.84
CA GLU A 49 1.35 -21.42 -3.94
C GLU A 49 1.77 -20.33 -4.91
N LEU A 50 0.87 -19.39 -5.23
CA LEU A 50 1.14 -18.30 -6.15
C LEU A 50 2.17 -17.30 -5.60
N LEU A 51 2.30 -17.19 -4.30
CA LEU A 51 3.28 -16.31 -3.66
C LEU A 51 4.56 -17.04 -3.26
N ASN A 52 4.65 -18.33 -3.57
CA ASN A 52 5.85 -19.12 -3.33
C ASN A 52 6.80 -19.02 -4.52
N PRO A 53 8.03 -18.45 -4.33
CA PRO A 53 8.99 -18.29 -5.43
C PRO A 53 9.40 -19.59 -6.10
N ARG A 54 9.35 -20.70 -5.39
CA ARG A 54 9.68 -22.01 -5.95
C ARG A 54 8.63 -22.52 -6.93
N LEU A 55 7.35 -22.26 -6.60
CA LEU A 55 6.22 -22.78 -7.36
C LEU A 55 5.75 -21.82 -8.45
N SER A 56 5.85 -20.51 -8.18
CA SER A 56 5.32 -19.48 -9.05
C SER A 56 6.29 -18.31 -9.18
N PRO A 57 7.48 -18.53 -9.76
CA PRO A 57 8.49 -17.47 -9.85
C PRO A 57 8.03 -16.27 -10.66
N LEU A 58 7.26 -16.47 -11.72
CA LEU A 58 6.76 -15.35 -12.55
C LEU A 58 5.75 -14.49 -11.81
N VAL A 59 4.87 -15.11 -11.01
CA VAL A 59 3.89 -14.39 -10.20
C VAL A 59 4.60 -13.55 -9.15
N VAL A 60 5.58 -14.14 -8.48
CA VAL A 60 6.35 -13.45 -7.43
C VAL A 60 7.12 -12.25 -8.02
N GLN A 61 7.72 -12.40 -9.18
CA GLN A 61 8.40 -11.29 -9.88
C GLN A 61 7.42 -10.18 -10.26
N TYR A 62 6.26 -10.56 -10.77
CA TYR A 62 5.22 -9.59 -11.14
C TYR A 62 4.67 -8.84 -9.92
N VAL A 63 4.44 -9.54 -8.82
CA VAL A 63 4.03 -8.92 -7.55
C VAL A 63 5.09 -7.91 -7.09
N GLY A 64 6.36 -8.27 -7.17
CA GLY A 64 7.47 -7.37 -6.81
C GLY A 64 7.46 -6.09 -7.66
N LYS A 65 7.27 -6.24 -8.96
CA LYS A 65 7.19 -5.12 -9.89
C LYS A 65 6.01 -4.19 -9.56
N LEU A 66 4.84 -4.77 -9.29
CA LEU A 66 3.65 -3.99 -8.92
C LEU A 66 3.84 -3.25 -7.59
N LYS A 67 4.51 -3.87 -6.63
CA LYS A 67 4.84 -3.22 -5.35
C LYS A 67 5.76 -2.01 -5.55
N GLU A 68 6.74 -2.12 -6.44
CA GLU A 68 7.62 -0.98 -6.78
C GLU A 68 6.83 0.16 -7.41
N GLU A 69 5.94 -0.15 -8.35
CA GLU A 69 5.08 0.84 -8.99
C GLU A 69 4.17 1.54 -7.97
N ARG A 70 3.61 0.76 -7.05
CA ARG A 70 2.77 1.29 -5.98
C ARG A 70 3.56 2.24 -5.08
N LEU A 71 4.79 1.88 -4.71
CA LEU A 71 5.64 2.74 -3.89
C LEU A 71 5.97 4.05 -4.59
N LYS A 72 6.24 4.02 -5.89
CA LYS A 72 6.48 5.24 -6.67
C LYS A 72 5.27 6.15 -6.69
N LYS A 73 4.09 5.59 -6.92
CA LYS A 73 2.82 6.35 -6.88
C LYS A 73 2.57 6.92 -5.48
N PHE A 74 2.83 6.12 -4.45
CA PHE A 74 2.65 6.55 -3.06
C PHE A 74 3.59 7.71 -2.72
N ALA A 75 4.84 7.67 -3.16
CA ALA A 75 5.80 8.74 -2.93
C ALA A 75 5.35 10.07 -3.56
N VAL A 76 4.86 10.02 -4.81
CA VAL A 76 4.29 11.20 -5.50
C VAL A 76 3.08 11.71 -4.73
N SER A 77 2.18 10.82 -4.33
CA SER A 77 0.98 11.18 -3.55
C SER A 77 1.33 11.77 -2.19
N TYR A 78 2.41 11.30 -1.58
CA TYR A 78 2.90 11.82 -0.31
C TYR A 78 3.31 13.29 -0.43
N ASP A 79 4.12 13.62 -1.44
CA ASP A 79 4.55 15.01 -1.67
C ASP A 79 3.36 15.91 -1.96
N GLU A 80 2.42 15.46 -2.79
CA GLU A 80 1.19 16.20 -3.09
C GLU A 80 0.34 16.41 -1.85
N HIS A 81 0.24 15.37 -1.02
CA HIS A 81 -0.53 15.43 0.23
C HIS A 81 0.04 16.46 1.20
N VAL A 82 1.36 16.45 1.39
CA VAL A 82 2.05 17.41 2.27
C VAL A 82 1.86 18.84 1.75
N ALA A 83 1.99 19.04 0.43
CA ALA A 83 1.79 20.36 -0.19
C ALA A 83 0.34 20.84 -0.02
N GLU A 84 -0.64 19.96 -0.19
CA GLU A 84 -2.05 20.27 -0.04
C GLU A 84 -2.40 20.67 1.40
N LEU A 85 -1.84 19.96 2.38
CA LEU A 85 -2.03 20.29 3.79
C LEU A 85 -1.45 21.69 4.12
N ALA A 86 -0.29 22.03 3.54
CA ALA A 86 0.29 23.35 3.71
C ALA A 86 -0.63 24.43 3.13
N ARG A 87 -1.23 24.18 1.95
CA ARG A 87 -2.17 25.09 1.32
C ARG A 87 -3.44 25.30 2.16
N ILE A 88 -3.97 24.23 2.72
CA ILE A 88 -5.15 24.28 3.60
C ILE A 88 -4.84 25.12 4.85
N LYS A 89 -3.67 24.93 5.43
CA LYS A 89 -3.21 25.71 6.58
C LYS A 89 -3.22 27.20 6.27
N GLU A 90 -2.64 27.60 5.13
CA GLU A 90 -2.59 29.01 4.72
C GLU A 90 -3.98 29.60 4.52
N LEU A 91 -4.88 28.85 3.86
CA LEU A 91 -6.26 29.28 3.66
C LEU A 91 -7.02 29.43 4.98
N ALA A 92 -6.82 28.51 5.92
CA ALA A 92 -7.43 28.54 7.23
C ALA A 92 -6.97 29.76 8.03
N LEU A 93 -5.68 30.08 7.98
CA LEU A 93 -5.12 31.25 8.64
C LEU A 93 -5.72 32.55 8.08
N LYS A 94 -5.86 32.64 6.76
CA LYS A 94 -6.47 33.80 6.10
C LYS A 94 -7.91 34.03 6.51
N LYS A 95 -8.64 32.94 6.76
CA LYS A 95 -10.05 33.00 7.21
C LYS A 95 -10.20 33.14 8.71
N GLY A 96 -9.10 33.14 9.47
CA GLY A 96 -9.13 33.23 10.92
C GLY A 96 -9.49 31.95 11.64
N SER A 97 -9.50 30.80 10.94
CA SER A 97 -9.82 29.50 11.53
C SER A 97 -8.55 28.84 12.09
N PHE A 98 -8.14 29.26 13.27
CA PHE A 98 -6.89 28.82 13.89
C PHE A 98 -6.88 27.34 14.22
N SER A 99 -7.99 26.76 14.68
CA SER A 99 -8.06 25.33 14.98
C SER A 99 -7.85 24.47 13.74
N SER A 100 -8.43 24.89 12.60
CA SER A 100 -8.22 24.19 11.32
C SER A 100 -6.78 24.31 10.85
N ALA A 101 -6.14 25.46 11.05
CA ALA A 101 -4.74 25.67 10.71
C ALA A 101 -3.82 24.79 11.54
N VAL A 102 -4.07 24.69 12.85
CA VAL A 102 -3.30 23.81 13.76
C VAL A 102 -3.48 22.36 13.36
N ASN A 103 -4.71 21.93 13.05
CA ASN A 103 -4.97 20.57 12.61
C ASN A 103 -4.25 20.23 11.31
N ALA A 104 -4.25 21.14 10.33
CA ALA A 104 -3.54 20.95 9.07
C ALA A 104 -2.03 20.82 9.30
N GLU A 105 -1.45 21.69 10.13
CA GLU A 105 -0.02 21.63 10.45
C GLU A 105 0.35 20.36 11.20
N THR A 106 -0.48 19.93 12.16
CA THR A 106 -0.28 18.67 12.88
C THR A 106 -0.29 17.49 11.92
N ASN A 107 -1.26 17.43 11.01
CA ASN A 107 -1.36 16.36 10.03
C ASN A 107 -0.18 16.39 9.06
N ARG A 108 0.28 17.57 8.67
CA ARG A 108 1.46 17.73 7.82
C ARG A 108 2.71 17.20 8.52
N GLY A 109 2.88 17.50 9.81
CA GLY A 109 3.99 17.01 10.61
C GLY A 109 3.97 15.49 10.75
N LYS A 110 2.79 14.89 10.97
CA LYS A 110 2.63 13.45 11.04
C LYS A 110 2.97 12.78 9.71
N ALA A 111 2.50 13.34 8.61
CA ALA A 111 2.79 12.83 7.27
C ALA A 111 4.29 12.90 6.96
N ALA A 112 4.98 13.93 7.44
CA ALA A 112 6.42 14.09 7.27
C ALA A 112 7.25 13.21 8.23
N GLY A 113 6.62 12.47 9.15
CA GLY A 113 7.30 11.55 10.05
C GLY A 113 7.93 12.16 11.28
N LEU A 114 7.72 13.46 11.53
CA LEU A 114 8.35 14.17 12.65
C LEU A 114 7.97 13.59 14.01
N TYR A 115 6.70 13.20 14.17
CA TYR A 115 6.21 12.64 15.44
C TYR A 115 6.64 11.20 15.66
N ILE A 116 6.89 10.46 14.59
CA ILE A 116 7.39 9.09 14.65
C ILE A 116 8.79 9.07 15.25
N GLU A 117 9.66 9.99 14.82
CA GLU A 117 11.02 10.14 15.35
C GLU A 117 11.01 10.41 16.85
N ARG A 118 10.12 11.26 17.33
CA ARG A 118 9.95 11.54 18.76
C ARG A 118 9.59 10.29 19.56
N LYS A 119 8.71 9.46 19.04
CA LYS A 119 8.31 8.20 19.69
C LYS A 119 9.48 7.24 19.79
N ILE A 120 10.27 7.12 18.73
CA ILE A 120 11.47 6.26 18.71
C ILE A 120 12.47 6.73 19.77
N ILE A 121 12.74 8.03 19.84
CA ILE A 121 13.65 8.61 20.82
C ILE A 121 13.19 8.33 22.24
N LYS A 122 11.91 8.48 22.54
CA LYS A 122 11.33 8.19 23.85
C LYS A 122 11.51 6.73 24.24
N HIS A 123 11.28 5.82 23.33
CA HIS A 123 11.44 4.38 23.57
C HIS A 123 12.91 4.02 23.78
N GLY A 124 13.81 4.64 23.04
CA GLY A 124 15.24 4.45 23.20
C GLY A 124 15.75 4.88 24.58
N LYS A 125 15.14 5.88 25.19
CA LYS A 125 15.52 6.36 26.54
C LYS A 125 15.01 5.47 27.66
N LEU A 126 14.04 4.62 27.41
CA LEU A 126 13.45 3.73 28.42
C LEU A 126 14.21 2.41 28.57
N GLU A 127 15.12 2.15 27.67
CA GLU A 127 16.03 1.01 27.76
C GLU A 127 17.24 1.38 28.65
#